data_967757c9925519f3282968eb66d8e495
#
_entry.id   967757c9925519f3282968eb66d8e495
#
_cell.length_a   1.000
_cell.length_b   1.000
_cell.length_c   1.000
_cell.angle_alpha   90.00
_cell.angle_beta   90.00
_cell.angle_gamma   90.00
#
_symmetry.space_group_name_H-M   'P 1'
#
loop_
_entity.id
_entity.type
_entity.pdbx_description
1 polymer ?
#
loop_
_entity_poly.entity_id
_entity_poly.type
_entity_poly.pdbx_seq_one_letter_code
_entity_poly.pdbx_strand_id
1 'polypeptide(L)'
;MSYRIQVHPEAGSLLQTLAPHVLLRLGRALADLAEALASGEDAGASEVRVDDCVLRLVVDHAHRLLEVIRIEQREAVAPAWAGTL
;
A
#
# COMPACT_ATOMS: atom_id res chain seq x y z
N MET A 1 17.14 12.69 3.04
CA MET A 1 15.91 13.35 2.61
C MET A 1 14.79 12.36 2.50
N SER A 2 13.65 12.71 3.01
CA SER A 2 12.52 11.78 3.11
C SER A 2 11.59 11.92 1.90
N TYR A 3 10.95 10.82 1.57
CA TYR A 3 9.89 10.82 0.58
C TYR A 3 8.57 11.17 1.28
N ARG A 4 7.73 11.93 0.59
CA ARG A 4 6.37 12.18 1.04
C ARG A 4 5.48 11.03 0.63
N ILE A 5 4.56 10.70 1.50
CA ILE A 5 3.54 9.71 1.20
C ILE A 5 2.23 10.46 0.95
N GLN A 6 1.67 10.25 -0.22
CA GLN A 6 0.41 10.83 -0.60
C GLN A 6 -0.55 9.72 -1.01
N VAL A 7 -1.80 9.86 -0.62
CA VAL A 7 -2.83 8.87 -0.94
C VAL A 7 -3.85 9.51 -1.86
N HIS A 8 -4.09 8.87 -3.00
CA HIS A 8 -5.10 9.33 -3.93
C HIS A 8 -6.48 9.26 -3.26
N PRO A 9 -7.39 10.22 -3.53
CA PRO A 9 -8.71 10.24 -2.90
C PRO A 9 -9.49 8.93 -3.01
N GLU A 10 -9.43 8.24 -4.13
CA GLU A 10 -10.09 6.95 -4.30
C GLU A 10 -9.53 5.90 -3.35
N ALA A 11 -8.21 5.86 -3.21
CA ALA A 11 -7.55 4.96 -2.28
C ALA A 11 -7.86 5.34 -0.83
N GLY A 12 -7.91 6.64 -0.54
CA GLY A 12 -8.25 7.15 0.78
C GLY A 12 -9.63 6.73 1.24
N SER A 13 -10.59 6.70 0.33
CA SER A 13 -11.94 6.25 0.65
C SER A 13 -11.97 4.81 1.10
N LEU A 14 -11.19 3.95 0.46
CA LEU A 14 -11.10 2.56 0.84
C LEU A 14 -10.39 2.38 2.18
N LEU A 15 -9.40 3.20 2.48
CA LEU A 15 -8.69 3.15 3.75
C LEU A 15 -9.64 3.30 4.94
N GLN A 16 -10.67 4.12 4.80
CA GLN A 16 -11.64 4.35 5.87
C GLN A 16 -12.47 3.11 6.19
N THR A 17 -12.49 2.14 5.31
CA THR A 17 -13.24 0.90 5.51
C THR A 17 -12.40 -0.21 6.14
N LEU A 18 -11.10 0.00 6.25
CA LEU A 18 -10.20 -1.01 6.78
C LEU A 18 -10.17 -1.00 8.31
N ALA A 19 -9.91 -2.16 8.89
CA ALA A 19 -9.76 -2.28 10.33
C ALA A 19 -8.53 -1.51 10.81
N PRO A 20 -8.56 -0.91 12.02
CA PRO A 20 -7.45 -0.11 12.53
C PRO A 20 -6.10 -0.82 12.52
N HIS A 21 -6.06 -2.12 12.85
CA HIS A 21 -4.82 -2.87 12.86
C HIS A 21 -4.22 -3.03 11.46
N VAL A 22 -5.08 -3.13 10.45
CA VAL A 22 -4.64 -3.18 9.04
C VAL A 22 -4.07 -1.84 8.62
N LEU A 23 -4.73 -0.74 9.00
CA LEU A 23 -4.26 0.61 8.72
C LEU A 23 -2.88 0.85 9.30
N LEU A 24 -2.63 0.40 10.53
CA LEU A 24 -1.33 0.54 11.17
C LEU A 24 -0.25 -0.21 10.40
N ARG A 25 -0.54 -1.41 9.96
CA ARG A 25 0.40 -2.21 9.17
C ARG A 25 0.70 -1.58 7.81
N LEU A 26 -0.33 -1.07 7.16
CA LEU A 26 -0.16 -0.36 5.89
C LEU A 26 0.71 0.88 6.06
N GLY A 27 0.43 1.66 7.10
CA GLY A 27 1.22 2.85 7.41
C GLY A 27 2.68 2.52 7.65
N ARG A 28 2.95 1.45 8.40
CA ARG A 28 4.32 1.00 8.67
C ARG A 28 5.02 0.54 7.40
N ALA A 29 4.33 -0.22 6.56
CA ALA A 29 4.90 -0.69 5.30
C ALA A 29 5.24 0.48 4.38
N LEU A 30 4.37 1.49 4.30
CA LEU A 30 4.64 2.69 3.52
C LEU A 30 5.81 3.50 4.08
N ALA A 31 5.90 3.61 5.40
CA ALA A 31 7.01 4.30 6.04
C ALA A 31 8.34 3.59 5.76
N ASP A 32 8.37 2.28 5.87
CA ASP A 32 9.55 1.48 5.58
C ASP A 32 9.97 1.64 4.11
N LEU A 33 9.02 1.65 3.20
CA LEU A 33 9.30 1.86 1.78
C LEU A 33 9.85 3.26 1.53
N ALA A 34 9.27 4.27 2.17
CA ALA A 34 9.75 5.64 2.03
C ALA A 34 11.18 5.79 2.54
N GLU A 35 11.53 5.12 3.62
CA GLU A 35 12.89 5.10 4.15
C GLU A 35 13.85 4.40 3.18
N ALA A 36 13.44 3.28 2.62
CA ALA A 36 14.25 2.56 1.66
C ALA A 36 14.54 3.43 0.42
N LEU A 37 13.53 4.13 -0.07
CA LEU A 37 13.69 5.05 -1.19
C LEU A 37 14.61 6.22 -0.84
N ALA A 38 14.49 6.75 0.37
CA ALA A 38 15.33 7.84 0.83
C ALA A 38 16.80 7.40 0.97
N SER A 39 17.04 6.14 1.24
CA SER A 39 18.38 5.56 1.32
C SER A 39 18.97 5.24 -0.06
N GLY A 40 18.23 5.50 -1.13
CA GLY A 40 18.72 5.27 -2.49
C GLY A 40 18.45 3.86 -2.99
N GLU A 41 17.72 3.05 -2.26
CA GLU A 41 17.33 1.74 -2.75
C GLU A 41 16.33 1.88 -3.87
N ASP A 42 16.57 1.15 -4.94
CA ASP A 42 15.62 1.07 -6.03
C ASP A 42 14.55 0.06 -5.63
N ALA A 43 13.53 0.56 -4.97
CA ALA A 43 12.37 -0.26 -4.69
C ALA A 43 11.56 -0.40 -5.99
N GLY A 44 12.04 -1.13 -6.95
CA GLY A 44 11.37 -1.33 -8.23
C GLY A 44 9.96 -1.88 -8.12
N ALA A 45 9.39 -1.87 -6.93
CA ALA A 45 8.06 -2.35 -6.66
C ALA A 45 7.06 -1.21 -6.78
N SER A 46 6.18 -1.31 -7.75
CA SER A 46 5.00 -0.47 -7.84
C SER A 46 3.84 -1.02 -7.01
N GLU A 47 4.10 -2.04 -6.21
CA GLU A 47 3.07 -2.78 -5.50
C GLU A 47 3.61 -3.27 -4.16
N VAL A 48 2.83 -3.06 -3.11
CA VAL A 48 3.14 -3.54 -1.75
C VAL A 48 1.98 -4.38 -1.25
N ARG A 49 2.30 -5.55 -0.73
CA ARG A 49 1.30 -6.43 -0.12
C ARG A 49 1.40 -6.36 1.39
N VAL A 50 0.27 -6.13 2.01
CA VAL A 50 0.15 -6.16 3.46
C VAL A 50 -1.13 -6.91 3.81
N ASP A 51 -1.00 -8.06 4.47
CA ASP A 51 -2.12 -8.93 4.77
C ASP A 51 -2.91 -9.25 3.49
N ASP A 52 -4.21 -8.94 3.45
CA ASP A 52 -5.07 -9.16 2.31
C ASP A 52 -5.15 -7.94 1.39
N CYS A 53 -4.35 -6.93 1.66
CA CYS A 53 -4.38 -5.69 0.91
C CYS A 53 -3.20 -5.60 -0.03
N VAL A 54 -3.48 -5.12 -1.23
CA VAL A 54 -2.46 -4.81 -2.22
C VAL A 54 -2.52 -3.32 -2.51
N LEU A 55 -1.41 -2.64 -2.26
CA LEU A 55 -1.27 -1.22 -2.54
C LEU A 55 -0.55 -1.04 -3.86
N ARG A 56 -1.16 -0.30 -4.75
CA ARG A 56 -0.49 0.13 -5.97
C ARG A 56 0.06 1.54 -5.79
N LEU A 57 1.31 1.69 -6.12
CA LEU A 57 2.08 2.88 -5.84
C LEU A 57 2.71 3.44 -7.11
N VAL A 58 2.86 4.74 -7.13
CA VAL A 58 3.70 5.42 -8.11
C VAL A 58 4.76 6.18 -7.33
N VAL A 59 6.01 6.00 -7.72
CA VAL A 59 7.14 6.68 -7.11
C VAL A 59 7.63 7.76 -8.07
N ASP A 60 7.61 9.00 -7.61
CA ASP A 60 8.18 10.12 -8.34
C ASP A 60 9.49 10.51 -7.67
N HIS A 61 10.60 10.04 -8.22
CA HIS A 61 11.92 10.32 -7.66
C HIS A 61 12.30 11.80 -7.77
N ALA A 62 11.83 12.47 -8.81
CA ALA A 62 12.14 13.88 -9.01
C ALA A 62 11.55 14.75 -7.90
N HIS A 63 10.34 14.44 -7.48
CA HIS A 63 9.65 15.18 -6.41
C HIS A 63 9.70 14.47 -5.07
N ARG A 64 10.35 13.32 -5.00
CA ARG A 64 10.43 12.49 -3.80
C ARG A 64 9.07 12.23 -3.21
N LEU A 65 8.19 11.78 -4.06
CA LEU A 65 6.81 11.51 -3.74
C LEU A 65 6.49 10.04 -3.94
N LEU A 66 5.89 9.45 -2.93
CA LEU A 66 5.34 8.11 -3.00
C LEU A 66 3.83 8.25 -2.96
N GLU A 67 3.17 7.98 -4.08
CA GLU A 67 1.73 8.12 -4.17
C GLU A 67 1.05 6.76 -4.19
N VAL A 68 0.12 6.56 -3.28
CA VAL A 68 -0.74 5.38 -3.28
C VAL A 68 -1.92 5.69 -4.19
N ILE A 69 -1.96 5.03 -5.34
CA ILE A 69 -2.98 5.29 -6.34
C ILE A 69 -4.17 4.35 -6.23
N ARG A 70 -3.95 3.17 -5.68
CA ARG A 70 -5.01 2.18 -5.57
C ARG A 70 -4.74 1.22 -4.43
N ILE A 71 -5.80 0.83 -3.75
CA ILE A 71 -5.75 -0.20 -2.72
C ILE A 71 -6.76 -1.24 -3.13
N GLU A 72 -6.29 -2.47 -3.27
CA GLU A 72 -7.16 -3.60 -3.53
C GLU A 72 -7.18 -4.46 -2.28
N GLN A 73 -8.35 -4.63 -1.73
CA GLN A 73 -8.53 -5.60 -0.67
C GLN A 73 -8.90 -6.91 -1.35
N ARG A 74 -7.97 -7.83 -1.33
CA ARG A 74 -8.33 -9.18 -1.67
C ARG A 74 -9.15 -9.67 -0.50
N GLU A 75 -10.44 -9.76 -0.71
CA GLU A 75 -11.22 -10.56 0.19
C GLU A 75 -10.47 -11.85 0.38
N ALA A 76 -10.27 -12.20 1.65
CA ALA A 76 -9.72 -13.49 1.99
C ALA A 76 -10.24 -14.46 0.95
N VAL A 77 -9.35 -14.90 0.09
CA VAL A 77 -9.71 -15.80 -0.98
C VAL A 77 -10.54 -16.87 -0.32
N ALA A 78 -11.86 -16.75 -0.54
CA ALA A 78 -12.73 -17.79 -0.04
C ALA A 78 -12.06 -19.06 -0.45
N PRO A 79 -11.59 -19.86 0.49
CA PRO A 79 -10.91 -21.08 0.14
C PRO A 79 -11.81 -21.82 -0.84
N ALA A 80 -11.22 -22.49 -1.79
CA ALA A 80 -11.99 -23.14 -2.85
C ALA A 80 -13.16 -23.97 -2.32
N TRP A 81 -13.04 -24.49 -1.11
CA TRP A 81 -14.11 -25.24 -0.45
C TRP A 81 -15.29 -24.36 -0.06
N ALA A 82 -15.10 -23.07 0.18
CA ALA A 82 -16.21 -22.19 0.54
C ALA A 82 -17.12 -21.90 -0.64
N GLY A 83 -16.58 -21.99 -1.85
CA GLY A 83 -17.36 -21.81 -3.06
C GLY A 83 -18.12 -23.04 -3.52
N THR A 84 -17.85 -24.18 -2.89
CA THR A 84 -18.50 -25.44 -3.28
C THR A 84 -19.62 -25.85 -2.34
N LEU A 85 -19.90 -25.06 -1.38
CA LEU A 85 -21.01 -25.32 -0.46
C LEU A 85 -22.34 -24.75 -1.02
#